data_f6d51547d1693075cdb9d7a37757fd9e
#
_entry.id   f6d51547d1693075cdb9d7a37757fd9e
#
_cell.length_a   1.000
_cell.length_b   1.000
_cell.length_c   1.000
_cell.angle_alpha   90.00
_cell.angle_beta   90.00
_cell.angle_gamma   90.00
#
_symmetry.space_group_name_H-M   'P 1'
#
loop_
_entity.id
_entity.type
_entity.pdbx_description
1 polymer ?
#
loop_
_entity_poly.entity_id
_entity_poly.type
_entity_poly.pdbx_seq_one_letter_code
_entity_poly.pdbx_strand_id
1 'polypeptide(L)'
;MNDLDSELMICYETMQNPETREKLALELSKEVASKERWKEIYDSKPLNNYEIGKTSYYLNRTSFSGKLVSAAWGYRPKRSLPPERWGERIIPCGKYLENTKLTNLDFAEIIRTEGKDVLLYVDPPYFLPPKHKHYRCGFDFRRSY
;
A
#
# COMPACT_ATOMS: atom_id res chain seq x y z
N MET A 1 1.77 12.79 3.86
CA MET A 1 2.19 11.40 4.17
C MET A 1 3.25 11.00 3.17
N ASN A 2 4.30 10.32 3.61
CA ASN A 2 5.43 9.90 2.78
C ASN A 2 5.78 8.44 3.03
N ASP A 3 6.13 7.71 1.98
CA ASP A 3 6.72 6.37 2.06
C ASP A 3 7.67 6.17 0.88
N LEU A 4 8.74 5.39 1.07
CA LEU A 4 9.70 5.07 0.01
C LEU A 4 9.19 3.97 -0.93
N ASP A 5 8.19 3.19 -0.53
CA ASP A 5 7.53 2.19 -1.39
C ASP A 5 6.60 2.89 -2.40
N SER A 6 7.07 3.01 -3.63
CA SER A 6 6.34 3.69 -4.70
C SER A 6 4.99 3.04 -5.03
N GLU A 7 4.89 1.71 -4.97
CA GLU A 7 3.63 1.02 -5.27
C GLU A 7 2.59 1.24 -4.15
N LEU A 8 3.05 1.34 -2.90
CA LEU A 8 2.21 1.73 -1.78
C LEU A 8 1.69 3.16 -1.97
N MET A 9 2.56 4.09 -2.35
CA MET A 9 2.14 5.48 -2.60
C MET A 9 1.17 5.58 -3.77
N ILE A 10 1.40 4.86 -4.87
CA ILE A 10 0.46 4.78 -5.99
C ILE A 10 -0.89 4.20 -5.56
N CYS A 11 -0.90 3.22 -4.66
CA CYS A 11 -2.15 2.69 -4.10
C CYS A 11 -2.91 3.77 -3.32
N TYR A 12 -2.23 4.57 -2.50
CA TYR A 12 -2.86 5.69 -1.80
C TYR A 12 -3.33 6.79 -2.74
N GLU A 13 -2.56 7.14 -3.77
CA GLU A 13 -2.96 8.11 -4.81
C GLU A 13 -4.22 7.63 -5.56
N THR A 14 -4.30 6.34 -5.87
CA THR A 14 -5.48 5.73 -6.50
C THR A 14 -6.72 5.84 -5.62
N MET A 15 -6.57 5.74 -4.30
CA MET A 15 -7.67 5.95 -3.35
C MET A 15 -7.96 7.44 -3.09
N GLN A 16 -6.96 8.30 -3.15
CA GLN A 16 -7.10 9.74 -2.90
C GLN A 16 -7.98 10.41 -3.95
N ASN A 17 -7.77 10.09 -5.23
CA ASN A 17 -8.54 10.66 -6.33
C ASN A 17 -9.98 10.07 -6.32
N PRO A 18 -11.03 10.92 -6.27
CA PRO A 18 -12.42 10.46 -6.17
C PRO A 18 -12.84 9.52 -7.31
N GLU A 19 -12.45 9.81 -8.55
CA GLU A 19 -12.85 9.04 -9.72
C GLU A 19 -12.22 7.64 -9.69
N THR A 20 -10.91 7.55 -9.49
CA THR A 20 -10.21 6.26 -9.42
C THR A 20 -10.58 5.47 -8.18
N ARG A 21 -10.90 6.12 -7.06
CA ARG A 21 -11.40 5.50 -5.83
C ARG A 21 -12.71 4.77 -6.03
N GLU A 22 -13.71 5.44 -6.62
CA GLU A 22 -15.02 4.83 -6.88
C GLU A 22 -14.89 3.65 -7.85
N LYS A 23 -14.10 3.83 -8.91
CA LYS A 23 -13.78 2.76 -9.86
C LYS A 23 -13.10 1.58 -9.16
N LEU A 24 -12.11 1.85 -8.31
CA LEU A 24 -11.37 0.84 -7.55
C LEU A 24 -12.30 0.03 -6.65
N ALA A 25 -13.16 0.71 -5.87
CA ALA A 25 -14.12 0.07 -4.99
C ALA A 25 -15.10 -0.83 -5.78
N LEU A 26 -15.61 -0.34 -6.91
CA LEU A 26 -16.53 -1.08 -7.77
C LEU A 26 -15.87 -2.32 -8.42
N GLU A 27 -14.65 -2.17 -8.95
CA GLU A 27 -13.97 -3.29 -9.60
C GLU A 27 -13.53 -4.35 -8.59
N LEU A 28 -12.99 -3.93 -7.44
CA LEU A 28 -12.57 -4.87 -6.40
C LEU A 28 -13.73 -5.57 -5.72
N SER A 29 -14.93 -4.98 -5.68
CA SER A 29 -16.12 -5.65 -5.14
C SER A 29 -16.57 -6.86 -5.99
N LYS A 30 -16.13 -6.93 -7.23
CA LYS A 30 -16.43 -8.03 -8.17
C LYS A 30 -15.33 -9.10 -8.20
N GLU A 31 -14.22 -8.86 -7.52
CA GLU A 31 -13.10 -9.80 -7.47
C GLU A 31 -13.42 -11.01 -6.57
N VAL A 32 -12.69 -12.09 -6.81
CA VAL A 32 -12.78 -13.31 -6.01
C VAL A 32 -11.49 -13.45 -5.19
N ALA A 33 -11.63 -13.60 -3.88
CA ALA A 33 -10.51 -13.88 -2.99
C ALA A 33 -10.23 -15.40 -2.98
N SER A 34 -9.59 -15.91 -4.03
CA SER A 34 -9.12 -17.30 -4.15
C SER A 34 -7.59 -17.35 -4.29
N LYS A 35 -7.01 -18.51 -4.00
CA LYS A 35 -5.55 -18.70 -4.13
C LYS A 35 -5.10 -18.63 -5.58
N GLU A 36 -5.93 -19.14 -6.49
CA GLU A 36 -5.70 -19.12 -7.93
C GLU A 36 -5.70 -17.67 -8.44
N ARG A 37 -6.73 -16.88 -8.08
CA ARG A 37 -6.83 -15.48 -8.46
C ARG A 37 -5.71 -14.63 -7.84
N TRP A 38 -5.35 -14.92 -6.59
CA TRP A 38 -4.20 -14.28 -5.94
C TRP A 38 -2.90 -14.53 -6.72
N LYS A 39 -2.69 -15.78 -7.18
CA LYS A 39 -1.49 -16.12 -7.94
C LYS A 39 -1.47 -15.41 -9.30
N GLU A 40 -2.59 -15.36 -10.02
CA GLU A 40 -2.71 -14.61 -11.27
C GLU A 40 -2.32 -13.13 -11.10
N ILE A 41 -2.88 -12.48 -10.06
CA ILE A 41 -2.60 -11.08 -9.77
C ILE A 41 -1.16 -10.89 -9.30
N TYR A 42 -0.63 -11.80 -8.48
CA TYR A 42 0.76 -11.73 -8.01
C TYR A 42 1.77 -11.85 -9.16
N ASP A 43 1.49 -12.70 -10.13
CA ASP A 43 2.35 -12.91 -11.30
C ASP A 43 2.09 -11.87 -12.43
N SER A 44 1.09 -11.01 -12.28
CA SER A 44 0.72 -10.02 -13.27
C SER A 44 1.75 -8.89 -13.37
N LYS A 45 1.74 -8.20 -14.51
CA LYS A 45 2.56 -7.00 -14.74
C LYS A 45 1.61 -5.82 -15.01
N PRO A 46 1.26 -5.03 -13.98
CA PRO A 46 0.40 -3.87 -14.17
C PRO A 46 1.03 -2.87 -15.15
N LEU A 47 0.22 -2.31 -16.05
CA LEU A 47 0.68 -1.46 -17.17
C LEU A 47 0.63 0.04 -16.84
N ASN A 48 -0.08 0.44 -15.80
CA ASN A 48 -0.28 1.84 -15.41
C ASN A 48 -0.50 1.96 -13.89
N ASN A 49 -0.45 3.19 -13.39
CA ASN A 49 -0.60 3.47 -11.95
C ASN A 49 -1.91 2.96 -11.36
N TYR A 50 -3.03 3.05 -12.08
CA TYR A 50 -4.30 2.53 -11.57
C TYR A 50 -4.25 1.02 -11.35
N GLU A 51 -3.68 0.28 -12.30
CA GLU A 51 -3.51 -1.17 -12.17
C GLU A 51 -2.52 -1.54 -11.07
N ILE A 52 -1.44 -0.77 -10.88
CA ILE A 52 -0.51 -0.92 -9.75
C ILE A 52 -1.27 -0.75 -8.43
N GLY A 53 -2.04 0.32 -8.28
CA GLY A 53 -2.84 0.59 -7.09
C GLY A 53 -3.86 -0.51 -6.79
N LYS A 54 -4.59 -0.97 -7.83
CA LYS A 54 -5.56 -2.07 -7.73
C LYS A 54 -4.90 -3.38 -7.31
N THR A 55 -3.80 -3.74 -7.96
CA THR A 55 -3.02 -4.96 -7.66
C THR A 55 -2.46 -4.92 -6.24
N SER A 56 -1.86 -3.80 -5.84
CA SER A 56 -1.31 -3.61 -4.50
C SER A 56 -2.38 -3.72 -3.41
N TYR A 57 -3.56 -3.12 -3.62
CA TYR A 57 -4.67 -3.24 -2.69
C TYR A 57 -5.15 -4.70 -2.57
N TYR A 58 -5.39 -5.38 -3.70
CA TYR A 58 -5.83 -6.78 -3.71
C TYR A 58 -4.83 -7.68 -2.98
N LEU A 59 -3.55 -7.58 -3.31
CA LEU A 59 -2.49 -8.39 -2.69
C LEU A 59 -2.36 -8.11 -1.20
N ASN A 60 -2.44 -6.84 -0.78
CA ASN A 60 -2.43 -6.49 0.64
C ASN A 60 -3.58 -7.15 1.41
N ARG A 61 -4.77 -7.22 0.83
CA ARG A 61 -5.97 -7.80 1.47
C ARG A 61 -5.99 -9.33 1.49
N THR A 62 -5.25 -9.97 0.59
CA THR A 62 -5.31 -11.42 0.36
C THR A 62 -4.03 -12.17 0.73
N SER A 63 -2.91 -11.46 0.91
CA SER A 63 -1.65 -12.05 1.35
C SER A 63 -1.57 -12.19 2.87
N PHE A 64 -0.78 -13.15 3.32
CA PHE A 64 -0.52 -13.37 4.75
C PHE A 64 0.12 -12.13 5.39
N SER A 65 -0.49 -11.62 6.45
CA SER A 65 -0.08 -10.38 7.14
C SER A 65 0.02 -9.14 6.24
N GLY A 66 -0.69 -9.12 5.11
CA GLY A 66 -0.63 -7.99 4.16
C GLY A 66 0.73 -7.79 3.48
N LYS A 67 1.60 -8.79 3.51
CA LYS A 67 2.92 -8.70 2.90
C LYS A 67 2.82 -8.62 1.38
N LEU A 68 3.58 -7.69 0.80
CA LEU A 68 3.70 -7.51 -0.65
C LEU A 68 5.02 -8.05 -1.20
N VAL A 69 6.04 -8.21 -0.33
CA VAL A 69 7.33 -8.79 -0.68
C VAL A 69 7.38 -10.22 -0.21
N SER A 70 7.78 -11.14 -1.09
CA SER A 70 7.76 -12.58 -0.80
C SER A 70 6.41 -13.00 -0.22
N ALA A 71 5.35 -12.46 -0.83
CA ALA A 71 4.00 -12.65 -0.36
C ALA A 71 3.57 -14.12 -0.49
N ALA A 72 2.74 -14.55 0.44
CA ALA A 72 2.08 -15.85 0.41
C ALA A 72 0.59 -15.66 0.61
N TRP A 73 -0.20 -16.54 0.01
CA TRP A 73 -1.65 -16.54 0.23
C TRP A 73 -2.02 -16.63 1.71
N GLY A 74 -2.93 -15.79 2.16
CA GLY A 74 -3.29 -15.69 3.58
C GLY A 74 -4.74 -15.31 3.88
N TYR A 75 -5.57 -15.14 2.85
CA TYR A 75 -6.98 -14.80 3.03
C TYR A 75 -7.75 -15.91 3.77
N ARG A 76 -8.59 -15.50 4.75
CA ARG A 76 -9.40 -16.40 5.56
C ARG A 76 -10.85 -15.93 5.55
N PRO A 77 -11.79 -16.62 4.83
CA PRO A 77 -13.17 -16.17 4.64
C PRO A 77 -13.92 -15.79 5.92
N LYS A 78 -13.65 -16.50 7.03
CA LYS A 78 -14.30 -16.24 8.34
C LYS A 78 -13.67 -15.09 9.15
N ARG A 79 -12.51 -14.54 8.71
CA ARG A 79 -11.75 -13.52 9.47
C ARG A 79 -11.39 -12.30 8.64
N SER A 80 -11.27 -12.46 7.33
CA SER A 80 -10.94 -11.38 6.40
C SER A 80 -12.21 -10.72 5.89
N LEU A 81 -12.18 -9.42 5.70
CA LEU A 81 -13.27 -8.71 5.03
C LEU A 81 -13.36 -9.19 3.59
N PRO A 82 -14.53 -9.63 3.11
CA PRO A 82 -14.65 -10.17 1.76
C PRO A 82 -14.62 -9.03 0.69
N PRO A 83 -14.25 -9.34 -0.56
CA PRO A 83 -14.04 -8.34 -1.62
C PRO A 83 -15.21 -7.39 -1.84
N GLU A 84 -16.45 -7.88 -1.81
CA GLU A 84 -17.67 -7.10 -1.97
C GLU A 84 -17.84 -6.00 -0.91
N ARG A 85 -17.11 -6.08 0.20
CA ARG A 85 -17.11 -5.12 1.29
C ARG A 85 -15.85 -4.25 1.37
N TRP A 86 -14.89 -4.42 0.47
CA TRP A 86 -13.64 -3.63 0.52
C TRP A 86 -13.88 -2.14 0.29
N GLY A 87 -14.94 -1.78 -0.45
CA GLY A 87 -15.37 -0.39 -0.60
C GLY A 87 -15.60 0.33 0.73
N GLU A 88 -16.05 -0.39 1.79
CA GLU A 88 -16.22 0.16 3.14
C GLU A 88 -14.91 0.67 3.77
N ARG A 89 -13.77 0.28 3.22
CA ARG A 89 -12.43 0.75 3.65
C ARG A 89 -11.81 1.69 2.64
N ILE A 90 -11.96 1.42 1.35
CA ILE A 90 -11.41 2.24 0.27
C ILE A 90 -12.01 3.64 0.30
N ILE A 91 -13.34 3.75 0.36
CA ILE A 91 -14.03 5.04 0.28
C ILE A 91 -13.66 5.98 1.45
N PRO A 92 -13.79 5.56 2.73
CA PRO A 92 -13.40 6.44 3.83
C PRO A 92 -11.91 6.78 3.82
N CYS A 93 -11.02 5.79 3.56
CA CYS A 93 -9.59 6.03 3.49
C CYS A 93 -9.26 7.11 2.45
N GLY A 94 -9.79 6.98 1.25
CA GLY A 94 -9.57 7.95 0.19
C GLY A 94 -10.08 9.35 0.53
N LYS A 95 -11.24 9.46 1.20
CA LYS A 95 -11.77 10.74 1.68
C LYS A 95 -10.86 11.42 2.70
N TYR A 96 -10.28 10.67 3.63
CA TYR A 96 -9.27 11.21 4.56
C TYR A 96 -8.01 11.71 3.86
N LEU A 97 -7.65 11.10 2.72
CA LEU A 97 -6.46 11.47 1.96
C LEU A 97 -6.66 12.68 1.05
N GLU A 98 -7.88 13.11 0.74
CA GLU A 98 -8.17 14.17 -0.26
C GLU A 98 -7.35 15.46 -0.06
N ASN A 99 -7.12 15.85 1.20
CA ASN A 99 -6.33 17.04 1.54
C ASN A 99 -4.91 16.71 2.02
N THR A 100 -4.45 15.48 1.80
CA THR A 100 -3.13 15.02 2.24
C THR A 100 -2.14 15.13 1.08
N LYS A 101 -1.02 15.82 1.27
CA LYS A 101 0.09 15.73 0.32
C LYS A 101 0.74 14.35 0.43
N LEU A 102 0.68 13.57 -0.64
CA LEU A 102 1.35 12.28 -0.77
C LEU A 102 2.71 12.49 -1.45
N THR A 103 3.76 11.84 -0.93
CA THR A 103 5.12 11.95 -1.47
C THR A 103 5.83 10.60 -1.41
N ASN A 104 6.70 10.35 -2.38
CA ASN A 104 7.55 9.17 -2.44
C ASN A 104 9.03 9.62 -2.41
N LEU A 105 9.44 10.19 -1.29
CA LEU A 105 10.76 10.77 -1.07
C LEU A 105 11.53 9.98 -0.02
N ASP A 106 12.85 10.10 -0.06
CA ASP A 106 13.69 9.62 1.04
C ASP A 106 13.31 10.36 2.34
N PHE A 107 13.28 9.64 3.46
CA PHE A 107 12.91 10.21 4.76
C PHE A 107 13.79 11.41 5.15
N ALA A 108 15.06 11.42 4.73
CA ALA A 108 15.99 12.50 5.02
C ALA A 108 15.57 13.83 4.36
N GLU A 109 14.89 13.77 3.20
CA GLU A 109 14.33 14.95 2.55
C GLU A 109 13.17 15.52 3.37
N ILE A 110 12.32 14.64 3.92
CA ILE A 110 11.19 15.04 4.75
C ILE A 110 11.67 15.66 6.07
N ILE A 111 12.64 15.04 6.76
CA ILE A 111 13.15 15.50 8.04
C ILE A 111 13.88 16.86 7.89
N ARG A 112 14.54 17.09 6.76
CA ARG A 112 15.25 18.35 6.49
C ARG A 112 14.35 19.48 6.01
N THR A 113 13.08 19.19 5.74
CA THR A 113 12.12 20.23 5.35
C THR A 113 11.87 21.15 6.53
N GLU A 114 12.17 22.43 6.38
CA GLU A 114 11.91 23.44 7.41
C GLU A 114 10.40 23.58 7.62
N GLY A 115 10.00 23.70 8.87
CA GLY A 115 8.61 23.91 9.24
C GLY A 115 8.49 24.54 10.62
N LYS A 116 7.48 25.39 10.79
CA LYS A 116 7.08 25.95 12.09
C LYS A 116 5.79 25.23 12.52
N ASP A 117 5.72 24.87 13.79
CA ASP A 117 4.55 24.18 14.37
C ASP A 117 4.22 22.84 13.65
N VAL A 118 5.24 22.06 13.33
CA VAL A 118 5.13 20.77 12.63
C VAL A 118 5.39 19.63 13.59
N LEU A 119 4.51 18.62 13.58
CA LEU A 119 4.72 17.33 14.22
C LEU A 119 5.15 16.29 13.17
N LEU A 120 6.33 15.69 13.36
CA LEU A 120 6.78 14.57 12.54
C LEU A 120 6.46 13.26 13.26
N TYR A 121 5.58 12.45 12.65
CA TYR A 121 5.38 11.06 13.06
C TYR A 121 6.28 10.16 12.21
N VAL A 122 7.28 9.55 12.84
CA VAL A 122 8.30 8.74 12.18
C VAL A 122 8.09 7.28 12.57
N ASP A 123 7.80 6.42 11.59
CA ASP A 123 7.64 4.98 11.74
C ASP A 123 8.67 4.25 10.83
N PRO A 124 9.95 4.23 11.23
CA PRO A 124 11.00 3.63 10.42
C PRO A 124 10.86 2.10 10.37
N PRO A 125 11.34 1.46 9.30
CA PRO A 125 11.43 0.01 9.24
C PRO A 125 12.23 -0.53 10.43
N TYR A 126 11.74 -1.61 11.03
CA TYR A 126 12.47 -2.26 12.12
C TYR A 126 13.81 -2.80 11.63
N PHE A 127 14.83 -2.72 12.49
CA PHE A 127 16.08 -3.39 12.24
C PHE A 127 15.86 -4.91 12.20
N LEU A 128 15.95 -5.47 11.01
CA LEU A 128 15.83 -6.91 10.80
C LEU A 128 17.15 -7.46 10.28
N PRO A 129 17.61 -8.64 10.77
CA PRO A 129 18.76 -9.32 10.20
C PRO A 129 18.58 -9.52 8.69
N PRO A 130 19.67 -9.55 7.89
CA PRO A 130 19.62 -9.61 6.41
C PRO A 130 18.75 -10.73 5.82
N LYS A 131 18.43 -11.76 6.59
CA LYS A 131 17.60 -12.90 6.19
C LYS A 131 16.08 -12.61 6.19
N HIS A 132 15.66 -11.49 6.78
CA HIS A 132 14.23 -11.17 6.93
C HIS A 132 13.89 -9.88 6.16
N LYS A 133 13.76 -9.98 4.84
CA LYS A 133 13.27 -8.86 4.01
C LYS A 133 11.74 -8.77 4.16
N HIS A 134 11.26 -7.83 4.98
CA HIS A 134 9.83 -7.54 5.12
C HIS A 134 9.39 -6.32 4.32
N TYR A 135 10.31 -5.49 3.86
CA TYR A 135 10.07 -4.25 3.14
C TYR A 135 10.63 -4.33 1.72
N ARG A 136 9.96 -3.70 0.76
CA ARG A 136 10.46 -3.56 -0.62
C ARG A 136 11.69 -2.69 -0.69
N CYS A 137 11.72 -1.64 0.12
CA CYS A 137 12.83 -0.70 0.23
C CYS A 137 13.68 -1.07 1.45
N GLY A 138 14.96 -1.31 1.23
CA GLY A 138 15.93 -1.56 2.31
C GLY A 138 16.28 -0.26 3.03
N PHE A 139 16.41 -0.29 4.35
CA PHE A 139 16.97 0.81 5.12
C PHE A 139 18.50 0.73 5.09
N ASP A 140 19.17 1.75 4.53
CA ASP A 140 20.63 1.84 4.54
C ASP A 140 21.10 2.70 5.72
N PHE A 141 21.57 2.03 6.77
CA PHE A 141 22.10 2.68 7.97
C PHE A 141 23.27 3.62 7.71
N ARG A 142 23.99 3.46 6.60
CA ARG A 142 25.14 4.34 6.29
C ARG A 142 24.73 5.75 5.88
N ARG A 143 23.43 5.95 5.57
CA ARG A 143 22.88 7.27 5.24
C ARG A 143 22.25 8.00 6.43
N SER A 144 22.32 7.44 7.64
CA SER A 144 21.64 7.98 8.82
C SER A 144 22.53 8.85 9.70
N TYR A 145 23.72 9.24 9.22
CA TYR A 145 24.64 10.12 9.96
C TYR A 145 25.06 11.32 9.11
#